data_65621b4c79e5df2489e5e628011807d3
#
_entry.id   65621b4c79e5df2489e5e628011807d3
#
_cell.length_a   1.000
_cell.length_b   1.000
_cell.length_c   1.000
_cell.angle_alpha   90.00
_cell.angle_beta   90.00
_cell.angle_gamma   90.00
#
_symmetry.space_group_name_H-M   'P 1'
#
loop_
_entity.id
_entity.type
_entity.pdbx_description
1 polymer ?
#
loop_
_entity_poly.entity_id
_entity_poly.type
_entity_poly.pdbx_seq_one_letter_code
_entity_poly.pdbx_strand_id
1 'polypeptide(L)'
;MEIATFFNSKGGDRKYNAAHWANYFKPLFKSGVFNGDLQVVANGAMSVTVKAGYAWLIGYGYQNTEPLVIDLEVASGNLNRYDAIKIKLDLSARTITAYADKGGNAASPAKPTNTRSDTVFEITIAEVYIAAGTTVITQSMITD
;
A
#
# COMPACT_ATOMS: atom_id res chain seq x y z
N MET A 1 -30.26 6.23 6.52
CA MET A 1 -30.44 4.75 6.62
C MET A 1 -29.68 4.26 7.85
N GLU A 2 -30.32 3.45 8.69
CA GLU A 2 -29.70 2.81 9.85
C GLU A 2 -29.24 1.39 9.46
N ILE A 3 -28.07 0.99 9.93
CA ILE A 3 -27.49 -0.34 9.67
C ILE A 3 -27.14 -0.98 11.01
N ALA A 4 -27.70 -2.16 11.26
CA ALA A 4 -27.37 -2.99 12.42
C ALA A 4 -26.84 -4.35 11.93
N THR A 5 -25.73 -4.83 12.53
CA THR A 5 -25.03 -6.03 12.07
C THR A 5 -24.81 -7.05 13.18
N PHE A 6 -24.55 -8.29 12.78
CA PHE A 6 -24.16 -9.41 13.64
C PHE A 6 -25.19 -9.86 14.66
N PHE A 7 -26.46 -9.73 14.32
CA PHE A 7 -27.53 -10.42 15.05
C PHE A 7 -27.68 -11.86 14.53
N ASN A 8 -28.11 -12.76 15.41
CA ASN A 8 -28.40 -14.13 15.01
C ASN A 8 -29.48 -14.17 13.93
N SER A 9 -29.28 -15.02 12.93
CA SER A 9 -30.29 -15.27 11.90
C SER A 9 -31.47 -16.06 12.47
N LYS A 10 -32.71 -15.67 12.10
CA LYS A 10 -33.92 -16.42 12.36
C LYS A 10 -34.57 -16.78 11.04
N GLY A 11 -34.58 -18.05 10.70
CA GLY A 11 -35.11 -18.49 9.42
C GLY A 11 -34.33 -18.08 8.17
N GLY A 12 -33.04 -17.73 8.31
CA GLY A 12 -32.19 -17.32 7.18
C GLY A 12 -32.34 -15.85 6.75
N ASP A 13 -32.95 -15.01 7.60
CA ASP A 13 -33.19 -13.58 7.30
C ASP A 13 -31.91 -12.71 7.31
N ARG A 14 -30.83 -13.21 7.88
CA ARG A 14 -29.57 -12.47 7.99
C ARG A 14 -28.42 -13.20 7.28
N LYS A 15 -27.81 -12.50 6.30
CA LYS A 15 -26.64 -12.98 5.57
C LYS A 15 -25.54 -11.93 5.67
N TYR A 16 -24.41 -12.31 6.22
CA TYR A 16 -23.23 -11.47 6.33
C TYR A 16 -22.15 -11.88 5.35
N ASN A 17 -21.44 -10.91 4.81
CA ASN A 17 -20.34 -11.10 3.86
C ASN A 17 -19.11 -10.26 4.28
N ALA A 18 -18.06 -10.32 3.49
CA ALA A 18 -16.81 -9.60 3.76
C ALA A 18 -17.00 -8.07 3.94
N ALA A 19 -17.94 -7.46 3.19
CA ALA A 19 -18.21 -6.02 3.32
C ALA A 19 -18.82 -5.67 4.69
N HIS A 20 -19.66 -6.53 5.27
CA HIS A 20 -20.18 -6.31 6.63
C HIS A 20 -19.07 -6.37 7.67
N TRP A 21 -18.12 -7.29 7.55
CA TRP A 21 -16.96 -7.38 8.42
C TRP A 21 -16.05 -6.16 8.25
N ALA A 22 -15.73 -5.78 7.02
CA ALA A 22 -14.91 -4.60 6.75
C ALA A 22 -15.53 -3.31 7.33
N ASN A 23 -16.84 -3.12 7.14
CA ASN A 23 -17.55 -1.97 7.70
C ASN A 23 -17.60 -1.98 9.23
N TYR A 24 -17.60 -3.15 9.86
CA TYR A 24 -17.52 -3.29 11.31
C TYR A 24 -16.14 -2.91 11.86
N PHE A 25 -15.07 -3.34 11.20
CA PHE A 25 -13.69 -3.05 11.61
C PHE A 25 -13.20 -1.65 11.23
N LYS A 26 -13.73 -1.06 10.16
CA LYS A 26 -13.33 0.26 9.66
C LYS A 26 -13.30 1.38 10.72
N PRO A 27 -14.28 1.53 11.61
CA PRO A 27 -14.23 2.53 12.67
C PRO A 27 -13.30 2.17 13.84
N LEU A 28 -12.95 0.88 14.01
CA LEU A 28 -12.10 0.40 15.10
C LEU A 28 -10.61 0.54 14.78
N PHE A 29 -10.24 0.35 13.51
CA PHE A 29 -8.84 0.38 13.06
C PHE A 29 -8.64 1.42 11.97
N LYS A 30 -7.70 2.34 12.21
CA LYS A 30 -7.26 3.27 11.15
C LYS A 30 -6.54 2.51 10.04
N SER A 31 -6.70 2.99 8.80
CA SER A 31 -5.90 2.48 7.69
C SER A 31 -4.43 2.87 7.87
N GLY A 32 -3.54 1.92 7.66
CA GLY A 32 -2.09 2.08 7.83
C GLY A 32 -1.41 0.76 8.13
N VAL A 33 -0.10 0.81 8.32
CA VAL A 33 0.70 -0.34 8.76
C VAL A 33 0.53 -0.57 10.26
N PHE A 34 0.70 -1.82 10.67
CA PHE A 34 0.56 -2.20 12.07
C PHE A 34 1.92 -2.17 12.77
N ASN A 35 2.04 -1.36 13.82
CA ASN A 35 3.17 -1.39 14.76
C ASN A 35 4.58 -1.25 14.14
N GLY A 36 4.75 -0.55 13.03
CA GLY A 36 6.02 -0.44 12.32
C GLY A 36 6.38 -1.66 11.45
N ASP A 37 5.41 -2.49 11.15
CA ASP A 37 5.51 -3.58 10.18
C ASP A 37 5.73 -3.08 8.74
N LEU A 38 6.04 -3.99 7.81
CA LEU A 38 6.18 -3.70 6.37
C LEU A 38 7.26 -2.65 6.06
N GLN A 39 8.28 -2.53 6.90
CA GLN A 39 9.40 -1.62 6.64
C GLN A 39 10.00 -1.84 5.25
N VAL A 40 10.29 -0.75 4.56
CA VAL A 40 10.91 -0.76 3.24
C VAL A 40 12.40 -0.52 3.37
N VAL A 41 13.20 -1.46 2.90
CA VAL A 41 14.66 -1.41 3.01
C VAL A 41 15.33 -1.56 1.64
N ALA A 42 16.48 -0.92 1.49
CA ALA A 42 17.35 -1.11 0.33
C ALA A 42 17.94 -2.52 0.33
N ASN A 43 18.12 -3.11 -0.87
CA ASN A 43 18.66 -4.47 -1.04
C ASN A 43 19.91 -4.53 -1.90
N GLY A 44 20.53 -3.38 -2.23
CA GLY A 44 21.75 -3.32 -3.02
C GLY A 44 21.53 -3.42 -4.53
N ALA A 45 20.29 -3.26 -5.00
CA ALA A 45 19.91 -3.27 -6.41
C ALA A 45 19.02 -2.05 -6.75
N MET A 46 18.53 -1.97 -7.99
CA MET A 46 17.49 -1.01 -8.39
C MET A 46 16.10 -1.55 -8.02
N SER A 47 15.97 -1.91 -6.75
CA SER A 47 14.75 -2.45 -6.13
C SER A 47 14.76 -2.18 -4.64
N VAL A 48 13.65 -2.44 -3.99
CA VAL A 48 13.49 -2.37 -2.53
C VAL A 48 12.91 -3.68 -2.01
N THR A 49 13.10 -3.94 -0.73
CA THR A 49 12.49 -5.09 -0.06
C THR A 49 11.50 -4.59 1.00
N VAL A 50 10.24 -5.00 0.88
CA VAL A 50 9.21 -4.81 1.91
C VAL A 50 9.28 -5.98 2.88
N LYS A 51 9.53 -5.71 4.17
CA LYS A 51 9.58 -6.77 5.19
C LYS A 51 8.20 -7.37 5.44
N ALA A 52 8.18 -8.53 6.08
CA ALA A 52 6.93 -9.15 6.55
C ALA A 52 6.17 -8.22 7.51
N GLY A 53 4.85 -8.36 7.57
CA GLY A 53 4.01 -7.57 8.45
C GLY A 53 2.58 -7.43 7.99
N TYR A 54 1.84 -6.55 8.68
CA TYR A 54 0.41 -6.34 8.52
C TYR A 54 0.06 -4.89 8.21
N ALA A 55 -1.02 -4.70 7.45
CA ALA A 55 -1.66 -3.41 7.25
C ALA A 55 -3.18 -3.54 7.22
N TRP A 56 -3.88 -2.44 7.52
CA TRP A 56 -5.33 -2.31 7.41
C TRP A 56 -5.69 -1.24 6.39
N LEU A 57 -6.62 -1.57 5.50
CA LEU A 57 -7.15 -0.65 4.49
C LEU A 57 -8.67 -0.66 4.57
N ILE A 58 -9.25 0.38 5.19
CA ILE A 58 -10.71 0.58 5.35
C ILE A 58 -11.47 -0.68 5.83
N GLY A 59 -10.87 -1.42 6.79
CA GLY A 59 -11.48 -2.62 7.37
C GLY A 59 -11.07 -3.93 6.71
N TYR A 60 -10.26 -3.89 5.64
CA TYR A 60 -9.65 -5.07 5.02
C TYR A 60 -8.22 -5.25 5.51
N GLY A 61 -7.85 -6.49 5.85
CA GLY A 61 -6.51 -6.83 6.29
C GLY A 61 -5.60 -7.22 5.13
N TYR A 62 -4.37 -6.74 5.18
CA TYR A 62 -3.26 -7.17 4.33
C TYR A 62 -2.18 -7.82 5.19
N GLN A 63 -1.62 -8.93 4.74
CA GLN A 63 -0.48 -9.58 5.36
C GLN A 63 0.57 -9.93 4.30
N ASN A 64 1.80 -9.50 4.55
CA ASN A 64 2.98 -10.01 3.87
C ASN A 64 3.71 -10.97 4.83
N THR A 65 3.86 -12.23 4.46
CA THR A 65 4.40 -13.28 5.35
C THR A 65 5.91 -13.42 5.26
N GLU A 66 6.53 -12.90 4.19
CA GLU A 66 7.95 -13.00 3.93
C GLU A 66 8.47 -11.77 3.18
N PRO A 67 9.80 -11.52 3.12
CA PRO A 67 10.34 -10.38 2.40
C PRO A 67 9.89 -10.36 0.94
N LEU A 68 9.28 -9.26 0.51
CA LEU A 68 8.82 -9.03 -0.86
C LEU A 68 9.75 -8.05 -1.57
N VAL A 69 10.40 -8.48 -2.64
CA VAL A 69 11.22 -7.60 -3.50
C VAL A 69 10.30 -6.90 -4.51
N ILE A 70 10.45 -5.58 -4.61
CA ILE A 70 9.74 -4.74 -5.60
C ILE A 70 10.79 -4.03 -6.44
N ASP A 71 10.80 -4.33 -7.73
CA ASP A 71 11.70 -3.69 -8.69
C ASP A 71 11.24 -2.26 -9.00
N LEU A 72 12.21 -1.35 -9.13
CA LEU A 72 12.00 0.02 -9.56
C LEU A 72 12.54 0.18 -10.98
N GLU A 73 11.88 1.00 -11.78
CA GLU A 73 12.36 1.27 -13.13
C GLU A 73 13.69 2.04 -13.10
N VAL A 74 14.48 1.84 -14.14
CA VAL A 74 15.78 2.51 -14.35
C VAL A 74 15.61 4.03 -14.19
N ALA A 75 16.56 4.67 -13.53
CA ALA A 75 16.57 6.12 -13.36
C ALA A 75 16.80 6.84 -14.70
N SER A 76 16.21 8.03 -14.85
CA SER A 76 16.55 8.92 -15.95
C SER A 76 18.02 9.38 -15.82
N GLY A 77 18.72 9.54 -16.94
CA GLY A 77 20.10 10.03 -16.92
C GLY A 77 20.25 11.50 -16.47
N ASN A 78 19.17 12.31 -16.55
CA ASN A 78 19.25 13.75 -16.35
C ASN A 78 18.09 14.37 -15.52
N LEU A 79 17.13 13.59 -15.09
CA LEU A 79 15.99 14.04 -14.29
C LEU A 79 15.79 13.15 -13.07
N ASN A 80 15.32 13.76 -11.99
CA ASN A 80 15.00 13.06 -10.74
C ASN A 80 13.54 12.59 -10.76
N ARG A 81 13.18 11.66 -9.86
CA ARG A 81 11.78 11.29 -9.58
C ARG A 81 11.58 10.82 -8.15
N TYR A 82 10.35 10.83 -7.69
CA TYR A 82 9.92 10.06 -6.53
C TYR A 82 9.11 8.86 -6.99
N ASP A 83 9.45 7.67 -6.49
CA ASP A 83 8.57 6.51 -6.56
C ASP A 83 7.93 6.30 -5.18
N ALA A 84 6.70 5.79 -5.15
CA ALA A 84 6.03 5.46 -3.89
C ALA A 84 5.81 3.94 -3.80
N ILE A 85 6.21 3.35 -2.69
CA ILE A 85 5.86 1.97 -2.38
C ILE A 85 4.50 2.01 -1.69
N LYS A 86 3.51 1.36 -2.31
CA LYS A 86 2.12 1.44 -1.91
C LYS A 86 1.51 0.07 -1.66
N ILE A 87 0.51 0.04 -0.79
CA ILE A 87 -0.42 -1.08 -0.68
C ILE A 87 -1.76 -0.61 -1.28
N LYS A 88 -2.26 -1.37 -2.25
CA LYS A 88 -3.50 -1.08 -2.96
C LYS A 88 -4.55 -2.15 -2.65
N LEU A 89 -5.66 -1.74 -2.07
CA LEU A 89 -6.90 -2.51 -2.03
C LEU A 89 -7.69 -2.21 -3.30
N ASP A 90 -8.05 -3.25 -4.06
CA ASP A 90 -8.94 -3.19 -5.20
C ASP A 90 -10.15 -4.09 -4.94
N LEU A 91 -11.30 -3.46 -4.68
CA LEU A 91 -12.56 -4.16 -4.37
C LEU A 91 -13.15 -4.85 -5.60
N SER A 92 -12.89 -4.33 -6.81
CA SER A 92 -13.36 -4.94 -8.06
C SER A 92 -12.57 -6.19 -8.39
N ALA A 93 -11.24 -6.12 -8.28
CA ALA A 93 -10.36 -7.27 -8.45
C ALA A 93 -10.36 -8.20 -7.23
N ARG A 94 -10.85 -7.74 -6.08
CA ARG A 94 -10.85 -8.45 -4.78
C ARG A 94 -9.43 -8.84 -4.36
N THR A 95 -8.50 -7.90 -4.48
CA THR A 95 -7.08 -8.08 -4.14
C THR A 95 -6.57 -6.96 -3.26
N ILE A 96 -5.54 -7.27 -2.48
CA ILE A 96 -4.69 -6.28 -1.83
C ILE A 96 -3.25 -6.64 -2.18
N THR A 97 -2.51 -5.70 -2.78
CA THR A 97 -1.14 -5.93 -3.25
C THR A 97 -0.23 -4.76 -2.92
N ALA A 98 1.04 -5.06 -2.63
CA ALA A 98 2.10 -4.06 -2.57
C ALA A 98 2.73 -3.90 -3.97
N TYR A 99 3.07 -2.65 -4.33
CA TYR A 99 3.67 -2.32 -5.62
C TYR A 99 4.41 -0.99 -5.58
N ALA A 100 5.24 -0.72 -6.59
CA ALA A 100 5.85 0.58 -6.81
C ALA A 100 5.01 1.43 -7.76
N ASP A 101 4.59 2.61 -7.30
CA ASP A 101 3.98 3.65 -8.12
C ASP A 101 5.07 4.62 -8.59
N LYS A 102 5.41 4.55 -9.86
CA LYS A 102 6.44 5.39 -10.48
C LYS A 102 5.97 6.82 -10.63
N GLY A 103 6.72 7.74 -10.09
CA GLY A 103 6.49 9.17 -10.29
C GLY A 103 7.00 9.72 -11.63
N GLY A 104 6.63 10.96 -11.92
CA GLY A 104 7.11 11.67 -13.10
C GLY A 104 8.56 12.14 -12.95
N ASN A 105 9.33 12.01 -14.03
CA ASN A 105 10.70 12.56 -14.08
C ASN A 105 10.65 14.09 -14.22
N ALA A 106 11.34 14.82 -13.33
CA ALA A 106 11.44 16.28 -13.35
C ALA A 106 12.69 16.77 -12.61
N ALA A 107 13.11 18.02 -12.84
CA ALA A 107 14.15 18.66 -12.04
C ALA A 107 13.75 18.78 -10.56
N SER A 108 12.46 19.06 -10.31
CA SER A 108 11.83 19.06 -8.99
C SER A 108 10.60 18.13 -9.04
N PRO A 109 10.78 16.82 -8.80
CA PRO A 109 9.72 15.85 -8.99
C PRO A 109 8.66 15.93 -7.88
N ALA A 110 7.40 15.73 -8.26
CA ALA A 110 6.31 15.56 -7.31
C ALA A 110 6.24 14.10 -6.82
N LYS A 111 5.78 13.92 -5.58
CA LYS A 111 5.52 12.61 -5.02
C LYS A 111 4.22 12.04 -5.58
N PRO A 112 4.14 10.72 -5.89
CA PRO A 112 2.90 10.06 -6.28
C PRO A 112 1.83 10.18 -5.18
N THR A 113 0.59 10.47 -5.58
CA THR A 113 -0.54 10.58 -4.66
C THR A 113 -1.32 9.28 -4.57
N ASN A 114 -1.95 9.02 -3.42
CA ASN A 114 -2.77 7.82 -3.23
C ASN A 114 -4.13 7.94 -3.93
N THR A 115 -4.54 6.90 -4.63
CA THR A 115 -5.87 6.79 -5.22
C THR A 115 -6.91 6.51 -4.12
N ARG A 116 -8.02 7.26 -4.17
CA ARG A 116 -9.18 7.10 -3.29
C ARG A 116 -10.45 7.16 -4.17
N SER A 117 -11.07 6.00 -4.36
CA SER A 117 -12.32 5.88 -5.12
C SER A 117 -13.26 4.89 -4.42
N ASP A 118 -14.42 4.65 -5.00
CA ASP A 118 -15.38 3.67 -4.45
C ASP A 118 -14.84 2.23 -4.49
N THR A 119 -13.90 1.94 -5.37
CA THR A 119 -13.37 0.58 -5.58
C THR A 119 -11.89 0.44 -5.27
N VAL A 120 -11.13 1.53 -5.22
CA VAL A 120 -9.68 1.50 -4.97
C VAL A 120 -9.31 2.36 -3.78
N PHE A 121 -8.53 1.79 -2.88
CA PHE A 121 -7.98 2.50 -1.72
C PHE A 121 -6.49 2.18 -1.57
N GLU A 122 -5.65 3.21 -1.56
CA GLU A 122 -4.19 3.07 -1.45
C GLU A 122 -3.66 3.71 -0.18
N ILE A 123 -2.59 3.13 0.35
CA ILE A 123 -1.72 3.75 1.34
C ILE A 123 -0.28 3.72 0.83
N THR A 124 0.47 4.80 1.00
CA THR A 124 1.92 4.83 0.81
C THR A 124 2.58 4.33 2.09
N ILE A 125 3.48 3.36 1.96
CA ILE A 125 4.26 2.82 3.07
C ILE A 125 5.70 3.36 3.05
N ALA A 126 6.23 3.72 1.89
CA ALA A 126 7.50 4.43 1.77
C ALA A 126 7.58 5.26 0.49
N GLU A 127 8.43 6.27 0.49
CA GLU A 127 8.79 7.09 -0.66
C GLU A 127 10.26 6.88 -0.99
N VAL A 128 10.58 6.76 -2.28
CA VAL A 128 11.96 6.55 -2.76
C VAL A 128 12.34 7.72 -3.66
N TYR A 129 13.30 8.53 -3.22
CA TYR A 129 13.87 9.59 -4.07
C TYR A 129 14.95 9.01 -4.97
N ILE A 130 14.75 9.09 -6.27
CA ILE A 130 15.65 8.56 -7.28
C ILE A 130 16.26 9.71 -8.06
N ALA A 131 17.52 10.04 -7.76
CA ALA A 131 18.28 11.06 -8.47
C ALA A 131 18.62 10.60 -9.90
N ALA A 132 18.87 11.56 -10.78
CA ALA A 132 19.36 11.28 -12.13
C ALA A 132 20.59 10.38 -12.10
N GLY A 133 20.63 9.37 -12.97
CA GLY A 133 21.74 8.44 -13.09
C GLY A 133 21.87 7.40 -11.97
N THR A 134 20.93 7.31 -11.04
CA THR A 134 20.91 6.28 -9.98
C THR A 134 20.90 4.89 -10.59
N THR A 135 21.80 4.02 -10.15
CA THR A 135 21.91 2.61 -10.58
C THR A 135 21.59 1.63 -9.45
N VAL A 136 21.66 2.09 -8.20
CA VAL A 136 21.42 1.29 -6.99
C VAL A 136 20.66 2.13 -5.98
N ILE A 137 19.63 1.58 -5.36
CA ILE A 137 18.89 2.21 -4.26
C ILE A 137 19.67 2.02 -2.97
N THR A 138 19.89 3.09 -2.24
CA THR A 138 20.47 3.10 -0.90
C THR A 138 19.41 3.44 0.15
N GLN A 139 19.64 3.06 1.41
CA GLN A 139 18.68 3.31 2.49
C GLN A 139 18.40 4.81 2.70
N SER A 140 19.35 5.67 2.44
CA SER A 140 19.18 7.13 2.54
C SER A 140 18.23 7.74 1.50
N MET A 141 17.90 7.00 0.43
CA MET A 141 16.92 7.39 -0.59
C MET A 141 15.49 7.04 -0.20
N ILE A 142 15.31 6.22 0.83
CA ILE A 142 14.01 5.70 1.28
C ILE A 142 13.56 6.48 2.50
N THR A 143 12.33 6.99 2.44
CA THR A 143 11.61 7.57 3.58
C THR A 143 10.40 6.67 3.87
N ASP A 144 10.47 5.94 4.99
CA ASP A 144 9.47 5.00 5.47
C ASP A 144 8.53 5.69 6.48
#